data_b57adde18e17c2dcdcc8976fbc67b4d4
#
_entry.id   b57adde18e17c2dcdcc8976fbc67b4d4
#
_cell.length_a   1.000
_cell.length_b   1.000
_cell.length_c   1.000
_cell.angle_alpha   90.00
_cell.angle_beta   90.00
_cell.angle_gamma   90.00
#
_symmetry.space_group_name_H-M   'P 1'
#
loop_
_entity.id
_entity.type
_entity.pdbx_description
1 polymer ?
#
loop_
_entity_poly.entity_id
_entity_poly.type
_entity_poly.pdbx_seq_one_letter_code
_entity_poly.pdbx_strand_id
1 'polypeptide(L)'
;MKKSILQRLATGARNIMAVFSGYMGAYGSTDLKRKSMSDWRPRKATANQTLVPTLTTLVAQCRHLDRTSAEARGVVDGLVADVVGSGIDILPNTGDADLDLKVLNAWHNFCENATIDGRPLWEWQASAFRDMIVAGGSLDRFILDTTRIDNGHIPLALLPLEVEWLSEVPVKPVTQGNIFVRGVEVDRYGRPQAYHLLNPEFFYTFALGERVEAGEMLYAFEQRRKNQFLGEPIMAPAVERLMQIDKLIRTELQASVNTAAPAIAITAEVHSSDNQDPAVQGDPVTDMPAGAVVRLLPGEKLESVSPSRPNPLLEPFYSCMVGAVAAGTHSAKTSITRDFGNTTFMNARFEQQAQGRSLAPLKSVAGRMLAGRIYEAAFDWLLIQCGIPKPTDPLKIAKLKRYEIRPDAPPYIDPVKDILASANAIAQNLSTYGIECSSRGRDFDAIVRERAIENAKLKAAGLPLPVFSVSPNKTASEETGDDNGEEKEADEDVKKDEEPERVMNLNINVESQASKRSLSVVRDSKGVIQALESK
;
A
#
# COMPACT_ATOMS: atom_id res chain seq x y z
N MET A 1 24.42 46.11 -43.93
CA MET A 1 23.84 46.01 -42.58
C MET A 1 23.04 44.75 -42.29
N LYS A 2 22.16 44.27 -43.18
CA LYS A 2 21.31 43.04 -42.93
C LYS A 2 22.10 41.73 -42.78
N LYS A 3 23.23 41.53 -43.45
CA LYS A 3 24.07 40.30 -43.33
C LYS A 3 24.75 40.15 -41.95
N SER A 4 25.08 41.25 -41.26
CA SER A 4 25.75 41.20 -39.96
C SER A 4 24.79 40.79 -38.82
N ILE A 5 23.51 41.15 -38.95
CA ILE A 5 22.47 40.80 -37.95
C ILE A 5 22.12 39.31 -38.04
N LEU A 6 21.99 38.79 -39.26
CA LEU A 6 21.75 37.34 -39.47
C LEU A 6 22.93 36.49 -39.00
N GLN A 7 24.19 36.93 -39.17
CA GLN A 7 25.36 36.24 -38.63
C GLN A 7 25.38 36.26 -37.09
N ARG A 8 25.03 37.40 -36.46
CA ARG A 8 24.92 37.47 -34.98
C ARG A 8 23.81 36.61 -34.41
N LEU A 9 22.65 36.53 -35.09
CA LEU A 9 21.57 35.65 -34.71
C LEU A 9 21.95 34.19 -34.87
N ALA A 10 22.63 33.82 -35.96
CA ALA A 10 23.12 32.45 -36.17
C ALA A 10 24.20 32.06 -35.17
N THR A 11 25.09 32.99 -34.77
CA THR A 11 26.10 32.76 -33.73
C THR A 11 25.47 32.65 -32.35
N GLY A 12 24.46 33.49 -32.04
CA GLY A 12 23.67 33.39 -30.83
C GLY A 12 22.92 32.07 -30.72
N ALA A 13 22.27 31.61 -31.79
CA ALA A 13 21.60 30.33 -31.84
C ALA A 13 22.57 29.13 -31.69
N ARG A 14 23.77 29.19 -32.29
CA ARG A 14 24.83 28.18 -32.09
C ARG A 14 25.35 28.16 -30.66
N ASN A 15 25.55 29.32 -30.03
CA ASN A 15 26.01 29.38 -28.64
C ASN A 15 24.93 28.87 -27.67
N ILE A 16 23.65 29.17 -27.91
CA ILE A 16 22.55 28.61 -27.15
C ILE A 16 22.48 27.08 -27.34
N MET A 17 22.61 26.57 -28.57
CA MET A 17 22.70 25.14 -28.83
C MET A 17 23.94 24.49 -28.19
N ALA A 18 25.07 25.15 -28.17
CA ALA A 18 26.30 24.63 -27.52
C ALA A 18 26.16 24.57 -25.99
N VAL A 19 25.51 25.58 -25.39
CA VAL A 19 25.17 25.55 -23.96
C VAL A 19 24.17 24.43 -23.66
N PHE A 20 23.13 24.25 -24.47
CA PHE A 20 22.19 23.14 -24.34
C PHE A 20 22.85 21.78 -24.57
N SER A 21 23.79 21.66 -25.52
CA SER A 21 24.49 20.39 -25.75
C SER A 21 25.48 20.05 -24.63
N GLY A 22 26.06 21.05 -23.96
CA GLY A 22 26.89 20.84 -22.75
C GLY A 22 26.08 20.38 -21.53
N TYR A 23 24.81 20.81 -21.41
CA TYR A 23 23.92 20.35 -20.36
C TYR A 23 23.30 18.96 -20.63
N MET A 24 23.24 18.52 -21.89
CA MET A 24 22.66 17.22 -22.24
C MET A 24 23.51 16.01 -21.78
N GLY A 25 24.70 16.23 -21.27
CA GLY A 25 25.58 15.16 -20.75
C GLY A 25 25.73 15.16 -19.22
N ALA A 26 25.06 16.05 -18.49
CA ALA A 26 25.20 16.18 -17.03
C ALA A 26 24.74 14.91 -16.28
N TYR A 27 23.74 14.22 -16.80
CA TYR A 27 23.31 12.90 -16.31
C TYR A 27 23.59 11.86 -17.38
N GLY A 28 24.28 10.76 -17.03
CA GLY A 28 24.59 9.69 -17.97
C GLY A 28 23.37 9.09 -18.68
N SER A 29 22.19 9.18 -18.06
CA SER A 29 20.89 8.77 -18.62
C SER A 29 20.35 9.71 -19.72
N THR A 30 20.85 10.93 -19.84
CA THR A 30 20.44 11.88 -20.89
C THR A 30 21.28 11.79 -22.16
N ASP A 31 22.35 11.00 -22.15
CA ASP A 31 23.19 10.75 -23.32
C ASP A 31 22.59 9.63 -24.17
N LEU A 32 21.65 9.98 -25.06
CA LEU A 32 20.97 9.05 -25.97
C LEU A 32 21.89 8.46 -27.05
N LYS A 33 23.15 8.94 -27.15
CA LYS A 33 24.17 8.37 -28.05
C LYS A 33 24.83 7.13 -27.44
N ARG A 34 24.72 6.91 -26.13
CA ARG A 34 25.21 5.68 -25.51
C ARG A 34 24.43 4.49 -26.02
N LYS A 35 25.14 3.44 -26.47
CA LYS A 35 24.55 2.21 -27.00
C LYS A 35 23.55 1.58 -26.03
N SER A 36 23.80 1.64 -24.72
CA SER A 36 22.90 1.15 -23.66
C SER A 36 21.61 1.98 -23.48
N MET A 37 21.53 3.19 -24.06
CA MET A 37 20.39 4.11 -23.94
C MET A 37 19.70 4.39 -25.27
N SER A 38 20.17 3.78 -26.38
CA SER A 38 19.65 4.04 -27.74
C SER A 38 18.17 3.76 -27.89
N ASP A 39 17.68 2.75 -27.18
CA ASP A 39 16.29 2.27 -27.27
C ASP A 39 15.37 2.94 -26.25
N TRP A 40 15.96 3.62 -25.24
CA TRP A 40 15.20 4.29 -24.20
C TRP A 40 14.90 5.75 -24.56
N ARG A 41 13.72 6.00 -25.11
CA ARG A 41 13.27 7.33 -25.57
C ARG A 41 12.01 7.79 -24.82
N PRO A 42 12.13 8.26 -23.56
CA PRO A 42 11.00 8.74 -22.80
C PRO A 42 10.39 9.98 -23.50
N ARG A 43 9.07 10.02 -23.59
CA ARG A 43 8.35 11.17 -24.16
C ARG A 43 8.19 12.27 -23.12
N LYS A 44 8.44 13.52 -23.54
CA LYS A 44 8.10 14.69 -22.74
C LYS A 44 6.59 14.90 -22.80
N ALA A 45 5.88 14.55 -21.74
CA ALA A 45 4.42 14.67 -21.66
C ALA A 45 3.96 15.06 -20.24
N THR A 46 2.81 15.72 -20.15
CA THR A 46 2.11 15.92 -18.87
C THR A 46 1.50 14.60 -18.38
N ALA A 47 1.09 14.54 -17.10
CA ALA A 47 0.42 13.33 -16.58
C ALA A 47 -0.79 12.94 -17.42
N ASN A 48 -1.66 13.90 -17.73
CA ASN A 48 -2.89 13.65 -18.49
C ASN A 48 -2.61 13.24 -19.94
N GLN A 49 -1.60 13.83 -20.60
CA GLN A 49 -1.18 13.43 -21.95
C GLN A 49 -0.63 12.00 -22.02
N THR A 50 -0.09 11.50 -20.90
CA THR A 50 0.37 10.12 -20.81
C THR A 50 -0.80 9.18 -20.50
N LEU A 51 -1.66 9.54 -19.52
CA LEU A 51 -2.74 8.68 -19.04
C LEU A 51 -3.89 8.55 -20.03
N VAL A 52 -4.38 9.66 -20.62
CA VAL A 52 -5.55 9.65 -21.50
C VAL A 52 -5.49 8.55 -22.57
N PRO A 53 -4.42 8.39 -23.36
CA PRO A 53 -4.38 7.40 -24.43
C PRO A 53 -4.13 5.97 -23.94
N THR A 54 -3.64 5.77 -22.71
CA THR A 54 -3.20 4.45 -22.24
C THR A 54 -4.11 3.86 -21.17
N LEU A 55 -4.92 4.69 -20.50
CA LEU A 55 -5.65 4.30 -19.30
C LEU A 55 -6.63 3.14 -19.56
N THR A 56 -7.39 3.14 -20.66
CA THR A 56 -8.34 2.07 -21.00
C THR A 56 -7.66 0.71 -21.09
N THR A 57 -6.53 0.66 -21.80
CA THR A 57 -5.78 -0.59 -21.96
C THR A 57 -5.16 -1.02 -20.63
N LEU A 58 -4.60 -0.07 -19.87
CA LEU A 58 -3.97 -0.34 -18.59
C LEU A 58 -4.98 -0.87 -17.57
N VAL A 59 -6.15 -0.26 -17.45
CA VAL A 59 -7.23 -0.73 -16.57
C VAL A 59 -7.69 -2.13 -16.97
N ALA A 60 -7.90 -2.39 -18.26
CA ALA A 60 -8.28 -3.72 -18.75
C ALA A 60 -7.22 -4.78 -18.39
N GLN A 61 -5.94 -4.46 -18.52
CA GLN A 61 -4.84 -5.35 -18.13
C GLN A 61 -4.82 -5.61 -16.61
N CYS A 62 -4.97 -4.57 -15.79
CA CYS A 62 -5.01 -4.70 -14.34
C CYS A 62 -6.22 -5.53 -13.88
N ARG A 63 -7.42 -5.28 -14.41
CA ARG A 63 -8.64 -6.08 -14.13
C ARG A 63 -8.48 -7.53 -14.57
N HIS A 64 -7.81 -7.78 -15.70
CA HIS A 64 -7.51 -9.14 -16.15
C HIS A 64 -6.59 -9.86 -15.18
N LEU A 65 -5.49 -9.21 -14.77
CA LEU A 65 -4.52 -9.79 -13.81
C LEU A 65 -5.16 -10.04 -12.44
N ASP A 66 -5.96 -9.12 -11.91
CA ASP A 66 -6.68 -9.32 -10.64
C ASP A 66 -7.58 -10.55 -10.67
N ARG A 67 -8.14 -10.92 -11.84
CA ARG A 67 -8.96 -12.12 -11.97
C ARG A 67 -8.18 -13.41 -12.19
N THR A 68 -7.02 -13.34 -12.85
CA THR A 68 -6.34 -14.53 -13.39
C THR A 68 -4.99 -14.84 -12.75
N SER A 69 -4.30 -13.86 -12.13
CA SER A 69 -3.01 -14.05 -11.47
C SER A 69 -3.17 -14.12 -9.96
N ALA A 70 -2.62 -15.18 -9.35
CA ALA A 70 -2.60 -15.34 -7.90
C ALA A 70 -1.78 -14.25 -7.21
N GLU A 71 -0.63 -13.89 -7.81
CA GLU A 71 0.26 -12.85 -7.29
C GLU A 71 -0.39 -11.46 -7.35
N ALA A 72 -1.07 -11.15 -8.47
CA ALA A 72 -1.81 -9.89 -8.60
C ALA A 72 -2.94 -9.81 -7.57
N ARG A 73 -3.69 -10.89 -7.39
CA ARG A 73 -4.72 -10.99 -6.34
C ARG A 73 -4.12 -10.81 -4.95
N GLY A 74 -2.96 -11.42 -4.68
CA GLY A 74 -2.23 -11.25 -3.43
C GLY A 74 -1.84 -9.82 -3.15
N VAL A 75 -1.41 -9.07 -4.17
CA VAL A 75 -1.12 -7.62 -4.07
C VAL A 75 -2.39 -6.85 -3.72
N VAL A 76 -3.48 -7.05 -4.46
CA VAL A 76 -4.73 -6.29 -4.30
C VAL A 76 -5.35 -6.56 -2.92
N ASP A 77 -5.54 -7.83 -2.56
CA ASP A 77 -6.15 -8.21 -1.28
C ASP A 77 -5.28 -7.80 -0.09
N GLY A 78 -3.94 -7.91 -0.23
CA GLY A 78 -3.00 -7.45 0.79
C GLY A 78 -3.08 -5.95 1.03
N LEU A 79 -3.09 -5.14 -0.04
CA LEU A 79 -3.21 -3.69 0.08
C LEU A 79 -4.57 -3.24 0.64
N VAL A 80 -5.66 -3.90 0.25
CA VAL A 80 -6.99 -3.61 0.80
C VAL A 80 -7.02 -3.92 2.31
N ALA A 81 -6.48 -5.07 2.72
CA ALA A 81 -6.38 -5.45 4.12
C ALA A 81 -5.51 -4.48 4.94
N ASP A 82 -4.38 -4.03 4.38
CA ASP A 82 -3.43 -3.15 5.08
C ASP A 82 -3.90 -1.69 5.17
N VAL A 83 -4.69 -1.20 4.20
CA VAL A 83 -5.09 0.21 4.12
C VAL A 83 -6.49 0.44 4.67
N VAL A 84 -7.44 -0.41 4.31
CA VAL A 84 -8.85 -0.31 4.72
C VAL A 84 -9.12 -1.21 5.93
N GLY A 85 -8.62 -2.45 5.92
CA GLY A 85 -8.84 -3.42 7.00
C GLY A 85 -10.30 -3.66 7.28
N SER A 86 -10.71 -3.45 8.52
CA SER A 86 -12.12 -3.56 8.97
C SER A 86 -12.97 -2.31 8.64
N GLY A 87 -12.36 -1.29 8.07
CA GLY A 87 -12.99 -0.02 7.69
C GLY A 87 -12.25 1.20 8.24
N ILE A 88 -12.38 2.31 7.53
CA ILE A 88 -11.82 3.61 7.95
C ILE A 88 -12.96 4.41 8.57
N ASP A 89 -12.87 4.65 9.88
CA ASP A 89 -13.87 5.36 10.64
C ASP A 89 -13.53 6.85 10.84
N ILE A 90 -14.52 7.63 11.23
CA ILE A 90 -14.43 9.06 11.53
C ILE A 90 -14.83 9.29 12.98
N LEU A 91 -14.01 10.05 13.69
CA LEU A 91 -14.33 10.56 15.01
C LEU A 91 -14.65 12.05 14.90
N PRO A 92 -15.90 12.48 15.17
CA PRO A 92 -16.24 13.90 15.24
C PRO A 92 -15.40 14.60 16.31
N ASN A 93 -14.98 15.84 16.02
CA ASN A 93 -14.22 16.69 16.94
C ASN A 93 -14.77 18.12 16.89
N THR A 94 -16.01 18.29 17.32
CA THR A 94 -16.71 19.59 17.33
C THR A 94 -16.23 20.49 18.48
N GLY A 95 -15.61 19.89 19.50
CA GLY A 95 -15.20 20.53 20.76
C GLY A 95 -16.28 20.54 21.82
N ASP A 96 -17.36 19.76 21.63
CA ASP A 96 -18.42 19.48 22.59
C ASP A 96 -18.64 17.96 22.63
N ALA A 97 -18.27 17.32 23.74
CA ALA A 97 -18.30 15.87 23.88
C ALA A 97 -19.70 15.24 23.73
N ASP A 98 -20.73 15.91 24.19
CA ASP A 98 -22.12 15.43 24.08
C ASP A 98 -22.59 15.49 22.61
N LEU A 99 -22.19 16.54 21.90
CA LEU A 99 -22.47 16.68 20.48
C LEU A 99 -21.68 15.66 19.66
N ASP A 100 -20.41 15.48 19.98
CA ASP A 100 -19.55 14.51 19.30
C ASP A 100 -20.14 13.10 19.37
N LEU A 101 -20.66 12.71 20.55
CA LEU A 101 -21.33 11.42 20.73
C LEU A 101 -22.61 11.28 19.88
N LYS A 102 -23.44 12.34 19.82
CA LYS A 102 -24.67 12.32 19.01
C LYS A 102 -24.37 12.21 17.53
N VAL A 103 -23.40 13.00 17.04
CA VAL A 103 -22.98 12.99 15.64
C VAL A 103 -22.32 11.65 15.30
N LEU A 104 -21.52 11.07 16.20
CA LEU A 104 -20.90 9.76 16.01
C LEU A 104 -21.96 8.66 15.86
N ASN A 105 -22.98 8.63 16.72
CA ASN A 105 -24.06 7.65 16.61
C ASN A 105 -24.86 7.81 15.31
N ALA A 106 -25.13 9.04 14.89
CA ALA A 106 -25.79 9.32 13.62
C ALA A 106 -24.91 8.92 12.42
N TRP A 107 -23.59 9.13 12.52
CA TRP A 107 -22.61 8.68 11.53
C TRP A 107 -22.57 7.16 11.42
N HIS A 108 -22.48 6.43 12.53
CA HIS A 108 -22.49 4.97 12.51
C HIS A 108 -23.79 4.41 11.93
N ASN A 109 -24.95 5.01 12.26
CA ASN A 109 -26.22 4.62 11.64
C ASN A 109 -26.21 4.81 10.10
N PHE A 110 -25.59 5.88 9.60
CA PHE A 110 -25.37 6.06 8.17
C PHE A 110 -24.42 5.00 7.61
N CYS A 111 -23.31 4.68 8.31
CA CYS A 111 -22.32 3.72 7.88
C CYS A 111 -22.88 2.30 7.68
N GLU A 112 -23.90 1.90 8.46
CA GLU A 112 -24.54 0.58 8.32
C GLU A 112 -25.28 0.43 6.99
N ASN A 113 -25.72 1.53 6.39
CA ASN A 113 -26.43 1.54 5.11
C ASN A 113 -26.01 2.77 4.28
N ALA A 114 -24.79 2.78 3.78
CA ALA A 114 -24.22 3.96 3.12
C ALA A 114 -24.52 4.04 1.62
N THR A 115 -24.71 2.90 0.96
CA THR A 115 -24.91 2.85 -0.50
C THR A 115 -26.39 2.72 -0.86
N ILE A 116 -26.72 3.02 -2.11
CA ILE A 116 -28.09 2.91 -2.62
C ILE A 116 -28.61 1.47 -2.65
N ASP A 117 -27.69 0.49 -2.82
CA ASP A 117 -27.96 -0.94 -2.80
C ASP A 117 -27.94 -1.56 -1.40
N GLY A 118 -27.80 -0.73 -0.34
CA GLY A 118 -27.91 -1.13 1.06
C GLY A 118 -26.64 -1.69 1.67
N ARG A 119 -25.49 -1.58 1.02
CA ARG A 119 -24.21 -2.03 1.58
C ARG A 119 -23.68 -1.05 2.61
N PRO A 120 -23.02 -1.57 3.69
CA PRO A 120 -22.36 -0.75 4.68
C PRO A 120 -21.13 -0.03 4.11
N LEU A 121 -20.74 1.07 4.77
CA LEU A 121 -19.64 1.92 4.32
C LEU A 121 -18.31 1.17 4.22
N TRP A 122 -17.99 0.27 5.15
CA TRP A 122 -16.72 -0.47 5.15
C TRP A 122 -16.59 -1.44 3.96
N GLU A 123 -17.69 -2.09 3.53
CA GLU A 123 -17.68 -2.93 2.32
C GLU A 123 -17.46 -2.08 1.06
N TRP A 124 -18.12 -0.92 1.02
CA TRP A 124 -17.91 0.03 -0.07
C TRP A 124 -16.47 0.54 -0.08
N GLN A 125 -15.89 0.93 1.07
CA GLN A 125 -14.50 1.40 1.16
C GLN A 125 -13.52 0.35 0.64
N ALA A 126 -13.72 -0.93 0.97
CA ALA A 126 -12.88 -2.01 0.47
C ALA A 126 -12.96 -2.14 -1.06
N SER A 127 -14.17 -2.06 -1.64
CA SER A 127 -14.34 -2.09 -3.09
C SER A 127 -13.80 -0.83 -3.77
N ALA A 128 -14.02 0.35 -3.19
CA ALA A 128 -13.51 1.62 -3.70
C ALA A 128 -11.98 1.67 -3.71
N PHE A 129 -11.34 1.17 -2.64
CA PHE A 129 -9.89 1.09 -2.59
C PHE A 129 -9.32 0.05 -3.57
N ARG A 130 -10.02 -1.07 -3.78
CA ARG A 130 -9.69 -2.05 -4.83
C ARG A 130 -9.69 -1.39 -6.21
N ASP A 131 -10.69 -0.55 -6.51
CA ASP A 131 -10.73 0.21 -7.76
C ASP A 131 -9.57 1.21 -7.88
N MET A 132 -9.13 1.84 -6.80
CA MET A 132 -7.92 2.66 -6.83
C MET A 132 -6.67 1.86 -7.21
N ILE A 133 -6.58 0.59 -6.78
CA ILE A 133 -5.43 -0.28 -7.11
C ILE A 133 -5.50 -0.72 -8.57
N VAL A 134 -6.66 -1.13 -9.06
CA VAL A 134 -6.86 -1.83 -10.33
C VAL A 134 -7.27 -0.88 -11.46
N ALA A 135 -8.19 0.05 -11.20
CA ALA A 135 -8.73 1.00 -12.18
C ALA A 135 -8.13 2.41 -12.08
N GLY A 136 -7.31 2.65 -11.04
CA GLY A 136 -6.66 3.93 -10.79
C GLY A 136 -7.46 4.89 -9.93
N GLY A 137 -8.74 4.65 -9.70
CA GLY A 137 -9.60 5.46 -8.86
C GLY A 137 -10.96 4.80 -8.65
N SER A 138 -11.68 5.27 -7.62
CA SER A 138 -13.09 4.95 -7.39
C SER A 138 -13.94 6.14 -7.82
N LEU A 139 -15.01 5.86 -8.53
CA LEU A 139 -15.96 6.85 -9.00
C LEU A 139 -17.32 6.57 -8.37
N ASP A 140 -17.87 7.56 -7.68
CA ASP A 140 -19.13 7.41 -6.97
C ASP A 140 -19.97 8.69 -7.09
N ARG A 141 -21.27 8.56 -7.00
CA ARG A 141 -22.18 9.72 -7.00
C ARG A 141 -22.95 9.81 -5.69
N PHE A 142 -23.04 11.00 -5.12
CA PHE A 142 -23.93 11.30 -4.01
C PHE A 142 -25.37 11.46 -4.52
N ILE A 143 -26.28 10.63 -4.01
CA ILE A 143 -27.70 10.65 -4.35
C ILE A 143 -28.51 11.00 -3.11
N LEU A 144 -29.60 11.75 -3.30
CA LEU A 144 -30.57 11.99 -2.26
C LEU A 144 -31.80 11.08 -2.48
N ASP A 145 -31.94 10.08 -1.62
CA ASP A 145 -33.06 9.15 -1.59
C ASP A 145 -33.92 9.40 -0.35
N THR A 146 -35.06 10.03 -0.54
CA THR A 146 -35.99 10.38 0.54
C THR A 146 -36.66 9.17 1.18
N THR A 147 -36.72 8.02 0.49
CA THR A 147 -37.32 6.79 1.05
C THR A 147 -36.53 6.24 2.24
N ARG A 148 -35.27 6.61 2.37
CA ARG A 148 -34.40 6.22 3.48
C ARG A 148 -34.81 6.87 4.81
N ILE A 149 -35.47 8.04 4.75
CA ILE A 149 -35.92 8.77 5.95
C ILE A 149 -36.95 7.95 6.71
N ASP A 150 -37.83 7.25 6.01
CA ASP A 150 -38.87 6.40 6.61
C ASP A 150 -38.27 5.24 7.41
N ASN A 151 -37.05 4.84 7.09
CA ASN A 151 -36.28 3.79 7.77
C ASN A 151 -35.31 4.35 8.84
N GLY A 152 -35.37 5.66 9.15
CA GLY A 152 -34.54 6.29 10.18
C GLY A 152 -33.12 6.63 9.74
N HIS A 153 -32.81 6.54 8.44
CA HIS A 153 -31.52 6.94 7.88
C HIS A 153 -31.56 8.35 7.30
N ILE A 154 -30.39 8.96 7.14
CA ILE A 154 -30.30 10.22 6.38
C ILE A 154 -30.55 9.95 4.88
N PRO A 155 -31.09 10.94 4.12
CA PRO A 155 -31.44 10.74 2.72
C PRO A 155 -30.23 10.59 1.79
N LEU A 156 -29.03 10.89 2.25
CA LEU A 156 -27.81 10.74 1.47
C LEU A 156 -27.48 9.25 1.27
N ALA A 157 -27.16 8.88 0.03
CA ALA A 157 -26.62 7.57 -0.33
C ALA A 157 -25.50 7.69 -1.35
N LEU A 158 -24.62 6.71 -1.39
CA LEU A 158 -23.60 6.56 -2.43
C LEU A 158 -24.14 5.65 -3.53
N LEU A 159 -24.02 6.09 -4.79
CA LEU A 159 -24.18 5.25 -5.98
C LEU A 159 -22.78 4.90 -6.50
N PRO A 160 -22.32 3.67 -6.30
CA PRO A 160 -21.04 3.21 -6.84
C PRO A 160 -21.09 3.16 -8.36
N LEU A 161 -20.06 3.67 -9.02
CA LEU A 161 -19.89 3.67 -10.47
C LEU A 161 -18.49 3.14 -10.81
N GLU A 162 -18.34 2.55 -11.97
CA GLU A 162 -17.00 2.22 -12.48
C GLU A 162 -16.36 3.44 -13.14
N VAL A 163 -15.03 3.54 -13.09
CA VAL A 163 -14.25 4.63 -13.71
C VAL A 163 -14.48 4.68 -15.23
N GLU A 164 -14.83 3.55 -15.83
CA GLU A 164 -15.19 3.39 -17.24
C GLU A 164 -16.46 4.17 -17.65
N TRP A 165 -17.25 4.63 -16.69
CA TRP A 165 -18.37 5.55 -16.96
C TRP A 165 -17.92 6.97 -17.31
N LEU A 166 -16.64 7.32 -17.02
CA LEU A 166 -16.09 8.60 -17.48
C LEU A 166 -15.99 8.60 -19.00
N SER A 167 -16.75 9.47 -19.64
CA SER A 167 -16.83 9.54 -21.11
C SER A 167 -15.52 10.00 -21.73
N GLU A 168 -15.08 9.34 -22.78
CA GLU A 168 -13.90 9.77 -23.54
C GLU A 168 -14.13 11.07 -24.32
N VAL A 169 -15.38 11.39 -24.60
CA VAL A 169 -15.81 12.61 -25.30
C VAL A 169 -16.81 13.39 -24.45
N PRO A 170 -16.91 14.71 -24.58
CA PRO A 170 -17.91 15.49 -23.86
C PRO A 170 -19.32 15.10 -24.26
N VAL A 171 -20.16 14.68 -23.31
CA VAL A 171 -21.58 14.30 -23.55
C VAL A 171 -22.50 15.51 -23.64
N LYS A 172 -22.07 16.66 -23.11
CA LYS A 172 -22.71 17.97 -23.22
C LYS A 172 -21.65 19.05 -23.47
N PRO A 173 -22.05 20.23 -23.96
CA PRO A 173 -21.11 21.33 -24.14
C PRO A 173 -20.35 21.65 -22.84
N VAL A 174 -19.04 21.72 -22.93
CA VAL A 174 -18.17 22.13 -21.85
C VAL A 174 -18.38 23.62 -21.57
N THR A 175 -18.41 24.02 -20.31
CA THR A 175 -18.55 25.43 -19.91
C THR A 175 -17.40 26.27 -20.48
N GLN A 176 -17.72 27.45 -21.01
CA GLN A 176 -16.72 28.31 -21.63
C GLN A 176 -15.56 28.64 -20.64
N GLY A 177 -14.33 28.39 -21.07
CA GLY A 177 -13.13 28.60 -20.26
C GLY A 177 -12.68 27.37 -19.46
N ASN A 178 -13.47 26.30 -19.44
CA ASN A 178 -13.08 25.02 -18.84
C ASN A 178 -12.34 24.13 -19.86
N ILE A 179 -11.58 23.19 -19.34
CA ILE A 179 -10.83 22.19 -20.13
C ILE A 179 -11.46 20.82 -19.86
N PHE A 180 -11.65 20.04 -20.90
CA PHE A 180 -12.12 18.67 -20.82
C PHE A 180 -10.96 17.68 -20.88
N VAL A 181 -10.88 16.76 -19.92
CA VAL A 181 -9.88 15.69 -19.87
C VAL A 181 -10.59 14.38 -19.55
N ARG A 182 -10.93 13.61 -20.58
CA ARG A 182 -11.54 12.27 -20.46
C ARG A 182 -12.58 12.20 -19.33
N GLY A 183 -13.75 12.78 -19.56
CA GLY A 183 -14.87 12.78 -18.62
C GLY A 183 -14.77 13.79 -17.49
N VAL A 184 -13.62 14.39 -17.23
CA VAL A 184 -13.44 15.39 -16.19
C VAL A 184 -13.38 16.79 -16.81
N GLU A 185 -14.30 17.66 -16.43
CA GLU A 185 -14.32 19.07 -16.79
C GLU A 185 -13.68 19.89 -15.67
N VAL A 186 -12.57 20.57 -15.96
CA VAL A 186 -11.79 21.36 -15.00
C VAL A 186 -11.73 22.83 -15.38
N ASP A 187 -11.70 23.71 -14.39
CA ASP A 187 -11.49 25.13 -14.60
C ASP A 187 -10.03 25.45 -14.97
N ARG A 188 -9.76 26.74 -15.23
CA ARG A 188 -8.41 27.24 -15.55
C ARG A 188 -7.37 27.00 -14.44
N TYR A 189 -7.79 26.70 -13.21
CA TYR A 189 -6.93 26.40 -12.06
C TYR A 189 -6.78 24.89 -11.82
N GLY A 190 -7.44 24.06 -12.63
CA GLY A 190 -7.42 22.60 -12.50
C GLY A 190 -8.38 22.06 -11.45
N ARG A 191 -9.39 22.82 -11.01
CA ARG A 191 -10.42 22.33 -10.09
C ARG A 191 -11.52 21.65 -10.90
N PRO A 192 -11.93 20.41 -10.56
CA PRO A 192 -13.06 19.75 -11.17
C PRO A 192 -14.33 20.59 -11.01
N GLN A 193 -15.05 20.79 -12.10
CA GLN A 193 -16.33 21.49 -12.15
C GLN A 193 -17.48 20.54 -12.43
N ALA A 194 -17.26 19.56 -13.29
CA ALA A 194 -18.25 18.53 -13.62
C ALA A 194 -17.60 17.26 -14.12
N TYR A 195 -18.37 16.19 -14.11
CA TYR A 195 -18.03 14.91 -14.70
C TYR A 195 -19.02 14.55 -15.79
N HIS A 196 -18.52 14.08 -16.91
CA HIS A 196 -19.31 13.63 -18.05
C HIS A 196 -19.39 12.10 -18.00
N LEU A 197 -20.55 11.57 -17.68
CA LEU A 197 -20.79 10.15 -17.49
C LEU A 197 -21.50 9.56 -18.70
N LEU A 198 -21.09 8.39 -19.13
CA LEU A 198 -21.73 7.59 -20.15
C LEU A 198 -21.68 6.13 -19.70
N ASN A 199 -22.86 5.55 -19.42
CA ASN A 199 -22.92 4.15 -19.00
C ASN A 199 -22.53 3.22 -20.16
N PRO A 200 -21.44 2.46 -20.06
CA PRO A 200 -20.97 1.59 -21.14
C PRO A 200 -21.93 0.41 -21.41
N GLU A 201 -22.72 -0.02 -20.42
CA GLU A 201 -23.67 -1.13 -20.58
C GLU A 201 -24.87 -0.75 -21.46
N PHE A 202 -25.21 0.54 -21.50
CA PHE A 202 -26.31 1.05 -22.33
C PHE A 202 -25.86 1.66 -23.66
N PHE A 203 -24.63 1.43 -24.08
CA PHE A 203 -24.09 2.00 -25.33
C PHE A 203 -24.93 1.68 -26.56
N TYR A 204 -25.63 0.55 -26.57
CA TYR A 204 -26.53 0.15 -27.65
C TYR A 204 -27.97 0.71 -27.55
N THR A 205 -28.31 1.32 -26.43
CA THR A 205 -29.67 1.83 -26.16
C THR A 205 -29.66 3.34 -25.97
N PHE A 206 -29.15 4.14 -26.89
CA PHE A 206 -29.24 5.63 -26.90
C PHE A 206 -29.24 6.25 -25.45
N ALA A 207 -28.48 5.69 -24.52
CA ALA A 207 -28.37 6.26 -23.18
C ALA A 207 -27.71 7.63 -23.30
N LEU A 208 -28.51 8.66 -23.06
CA LEU A 208 -28.01 10.03 -23.02
C LEU A 208 -26.98 10.13 -21.88
N GLY A 209 -25.73 10.34 -22.24
CA GLY A 209 -24.71 10.65 -21.27
C GLY A 209 -25.12 11.87 -20.42
N GLU A 210 -24.66 11.90 -19.18
CA GLU A 210 -25.02 12.94 -18.23
C GLU A 210 -23.79 13.77 -17.85
N ARG A 211 -23.97 15.10 -17.73
CA ARG A 211 -22.99 16.00 -17.11
C ARG A 211 -23.43 16.24 -15.67
N VAL A 212 -22.66 15.76 -14.70
CA VAL A 212 -22.92 15.84 -13.27
C VAL A 212 -21.97 16.84 -12.65
N GLU A 213 -22.48 17.72 -11.78
CA GLU A 213 -21.66 18.71 -11.08
C GLU A 213 -20.65 18.03 -10.14
N ALA A 214 -19.45 18.61 -10.01
CA ALA A 214 -18.39 18.02 -9.20
C ALA A 214 -18.74 17.90 -7.69
N GLY A 215 -19.67 18.70 -7.21
CA GLY A 215 -20.18 18.62 -5.83
C GLY A 215 -21.00 17.35 -5.54
N GLU A 216 -21.59 16.75 -6.57
CA GLU A 216 -22.37 15.52 -6.48
C GLU A 216 -21.55 14.26 -6.75
N MET A 217 -20.25 14.42 -7.02
CA MET A 217 -19.39 13.31 -7.39
C MET A 217 -18.25 13.14 -6.38
N LEU A 218 -17.90 11.90 -6.14
CA LEU A 218 -16.70 11.49 -5.46
C LEU A 218 -15.82 10.72 -6.45
N TYR A 219 -14.70 11.33 -6.85
CA TYR A 219 -13.68 10.64 -7.62
C TYR A 219 -12.42 10.54 -6.78
N ALA A 220 -12.20 9.36 -6.19
CA ALA A 220 -11.11 9.09 -5.27
C ALA A 220 -9.93 8.46 -6.03
N PHE A 221 -8.78 9.13 -6.05
CA PHE A 221 -7.54 8.61 -6.65
C PHE A 221 -6.30 9.19 -5.99
N GLU A 222 -5.16 8.53 -6.16
CA GLU A 222 -3.86 9.02 -5.74
C GLU A 222 -3.28 9.98 -6.78
N GLN A 223 -3.03 11.22 -6.38
CA GLN A 223 -2.39 12.20 -7.24
C GLN A 223 -0.85 12.11 -7.12
N ARG A 224 -0.19 11.45 -8.08
CA ARG A 224 1.28 11.30 -8.12
C ARG A 224 2.00 12.48 -8.76
N ARG A 225 1.34 13.19 -9.66
CA ARG A 225 1.89 14.37 -10.34
C ARG A 225 0.94 15.56 -10.18
N LYS A 226 1.53 16.75 -10.00
CA LYS A 226 0.75 18.00 -9.98
C LYS A 226 -0.07 18.15 -11.26
N ASN A 227 -1.29 18.68 -11.16
CA ASN A 227 -2.25 18.81 -12.27
C ASN A 227 -2.62 17.46 -12.95
N GLN A 228 -2.61 16.36 -12.23
CA GLN A 228 -3.16 15.09 -12.65
C GLN A 228 -4.65 15.08 -12.31
N PHE A 229 -5.50 14.81 -13.32
CA PHE A 229 -6.96 14.82 -13.17
C PHE A 229 -7.57 13.41 -13.27
N LEU A 230 -6.79 12.43 -13.65
CA LEU A 230 -7.17 11.03 -13.78
C LEU A 230 -6.31 10.18 -12.84
N GLY A 231 -6.91 9.20 -12.22
CA GLY A 231 -6.18 8.22 -11.43
C GLY A 231 -5.34 7.29 -12.31
N GLU A 232 -4.22 6.84 -11.76
CA GLU A 232 -3.37 5.81 -12.35
C GLU A 232 -3.43 4.56 -11.47
N PRO A 233 -3.68 3.36 -12.03
CA PRO A 233 -3.69 2.12 -11.23
C PRO A 233 -2.42 1.98 -10.41
N ILE A 234 -2.56 1.71 -9.11
CA ILE A 234 -1.39 1.49 -8.23
C ILE A 234 -0.58 0.29 -8.72
N MET A 235 -1.26 -0.68 -9.33
CA MET A 235 -0.64 -1.88 -9.90
C MET A 235 0.10 -1.64 -11.23
N ALA A 236 -0.03 -0.47 -11.85
CA ALA A 236 0.53 -0.16 -13.17
C ALA A 236 2.03 -0.52 -13.33
N PRO A 237 2.93 -0.21 -12.39
CA PRO A 237 4.35 -0.55 -12.52
C PRO A 237 4.64 -2.05 -12.49
N ALA A 238 3.70 -2.86 -11.98
CA ALA A 238 3.87 -4.30 -11.80
C ALA A 238 3.27 -5.13 -12.93
N VAL A 239 2.40 -4.55 -13.78
CA VAL A 239 1.63 -5.26 -14.82
C VAL A 239 2.51 -6.13 -15.71
N GLU A 240 3.58 -5.57 -16.26
CA GLU A 240 4.47 -6.30 -17.16
C GLU A 240 5.17 -7.47 -16.44
N ARG A 241 5.61 -7.25 -15.19
CA ARG A 241 6.29 -8.29 -14.40
C ARG A 241 5.34 -9.41 -13.98
N LEU A 242 4.12 -9.09 -13.60
CA LEU A 242 3.09 -10.08 -13.27
C LEU A 242 2.79 -10.97 -14.49
N MET A 243 2.66 -10.37 -15.67
CA MET A 243 2.47 -11.12 -16.90
C MET A 243 3.67 -12.02 -17.23
N GLN A 244 4.90 -11.53 -16.98
CA GLN A 244 6.13 -12.32 -17.18
C GLN A 244 6.23 -13.47 -16.18
N ILE A 245 5.81 -13.30 -14.92
CA ILE A 245 5.75 -14.36 -13.91
C ILE A 245 4.81 -15.47 -14.36
N ASP A 246 3.58 -15.13 -14.75
CA ASP A 246 2.59 -16.11 -15.23
C ASP A 246 3.14 -16.91 -16.44
N LYS A 247 3.74 -16.20 -17.40
CA LYS A 247 4.39 -16.85 -18.56
C LYS A 247 5.53 -17.77 -18.15
N LEU A 248 6.38 -17.36 -17.20
CA LEU A 248 7.50 -18.15 -16.71
C LEU A 248 7.00 -19.45 -16.07
N ILE A 249 6.02 -19.37 -15.16
CA ILE A 249 5.46 -20.52 -14.45
C ILE A 249 4.81 -21.48 -15.46
N ARG A 250 4.01 -21.00 -16.39
CA ARG A 250 3.39 -21.82 -17.44
C ARG A 250 4.43 -22.54 -18.31
N THR A 251 5.49 -21.81 -18.71
CA THR A 251 6.56 -22.38 -19.53
C THR A 251 7.34 -23.45 -18.78
N GLU A 252 7.64 -23.24 -17.50
CA GLU A 252 8.35 -24.21 -16.67
C GLU A 252 7.49 -25.44 -16.39
N LEU A 253 6.19 -25.24 -16.14
CA LEU A 253 5.24 -26.33 -15.99
C LEU A 253 5.17 -27.17 -17.27
N GLN A 254 5.04 -26.52 -18.45
CA GLN A 254 5.03 -27.23 -19.73
C GLN A 254 6.32 -27.98 -19.98
N ALA A 255 7.47 -27.39 -19.65
CA ALA A 255 8.77 -28.03 -19.76
C ALA A 255 8.89 -29.24 -18.81
N SER A 256 8.36 -29.14 -17.59
CA SER A 256 8.33 -30.24 -16.62
C SER A 256 7.42 -31.38 -17.09
N VAL A 257 6.24 -31.07 -17.64
CA VAL A 257 5.33 -32.06 -18.24
C VAL A 257 6.00 -32.76 -19.43
N ASN A 258 6.63 -32.01 -20.32
CA ASN A 258 7.33 -32.58 -21.48
C ASN A 258 8.51 -33.47 -21.07
N THR A 259 9.19 -33.14 -19.95
CA THR A 259 10.32 -33.93 -19.42
C THR A 259 9.86 -35.19 -18.71
N ALA A 260 8.62 -35.19 -18.16
CA ALA A 260 8.04 -36.39 -17.55
C ALA A 260 7.75 -37.50 -18.57
N ALA A 261 7.61 -37.14 -19.86
CA ALA A 261 7.60 -38.10 -20.94
C ALA A 261 9.06 -38.36 -21.40
N PRO A 262 9.61 -39.56 -21.26
CA PRO A 262 10.99 -39.84 -21.63
C PRO A 262 11.18 -39.61 -23.14
N ALA A 263 11.88 -38.54 -23.49
CA ALA A 263 12.32 -38.34 -24.85
C ALA A 263 13.60 -39.17 -25.06
N ILE A 264 13.51 -40.19 -25.89
CA ILE A 264 14.60 -41.06 -26.26
C ILE A 264 15.04 -40.64 -27.66
N ALA A 265 16.30 -40.20 -27.81
CA ALA A 265 16.90 -39.95 -29.10
C ALA A 265 17.72 -41.18 -29.49
N ILE A 266 17.46 -41.71 -30.66
CA ILE A 266 18.29 -42.77 -31.27
C ILE A 266 19.29 -42.07 -32.20
N THR A 267 20.56 -42.07 -31.83
CA THR A 267 21.63 -41.52 -32.66
C THR A 267 22.38 -42.65 -33.35
N ALA A 268 22.55 -42.58 -34.66
CA ALA A 268 23.32 -43.52 -35.43
C ALA A 268 24.67 -42.87 -35.81
N GLU A 269 25.81 -43.53 -35.50
CA GLU A 269 27.12 -43.18 -36.03
C GLU A 269 27.19 -43.62 -37.49
N VAL A 270 27.07 -42.69 -38.42
CA VAL A 270 27.28 -42.96 -39.84
C VAL A 270 28.77 -43.20 -40.07
N HIS A 271 29.21 -44.45 -40.14
CA HIS A 271 30.49 -44.79 -40.68
C HIS A 271 30.39 -44.65 -42.21
N SER A 272 31.09 -43.67 -42.74
CA SER A 272 31.28 -43.51 -44.19
C SER A 272 32.08 -44.65 -44.73
N SER A 273 31.51 -45.80 -45.01
CA SER A 273 32.00 -46.81 -45.86
C SER A 273 31.09 -46.94 -47.06
N ASP A 274 31.63 -46.72 -48.19
CA ASP A 274 31.11 -46.67 -49.53
C ASP A 274 30.36 -47.98 -49.93
N ASN A 275 29.15 -48.17 -49.44
CA ASN A 275 28.17 -49.12 -49.95
C ASN A 275 26.77 -48.64 -49.57
N GLN A 276 26.10 -48.08 -50.56
CA GLN A 276 24.69 -47.79 -50.54
C GLN A 276 23.91 -49.10 -50.53
N ASP A 277 23.57 -49.60 -49.35
CA ASP A 277 22.54 -50.60 -49.21
C ASP A 277 21.25 -49.89 -48.78
N PRO A 278 20.22 -49.79 -49.66
CA PRO A 278 18.99 -49.04 -49.35
C PRO A 278 18.05 -49.78 -48.38
N ALA A 279 18.50 -50.83 -47.73
CA ALA A 279 17.67 -51.73 -46.94
C ALA A 279 17.55 -51.36 -45.42
N VAL A 280 18.12 -50.23 -44.96
CA VAL A 280 18.07 -49.84 -43.56
C VAL A 280 17.41 -48.45 -43.38
N GLN A 281 16.28 -48.27 -44.06
CA GLN A 281 15.33 -47.23 -43.67
C GLN A 281 14.23 -47.89 -42.82
N GLY A 282 14.48 -48.06 -41.54
CA GLY A 282 13.43 -48.32 -40.58
C GLY A 282 12.55 -47.05 -40.46
N ASP A 283 11.25 -47.20 -40.52
CA ASP A 283 10.31 -46.09 -40.28
C ASP A 283 10.67 -45.38 -38.96
N PRO A 284 10.71 -44.04 -38.93
CA PRO A 284 11.00 -43.33 -37.71
C PRO A 284 9.93 -43.68 -36.67
N VAL A 285 10.37 -44.20 -35.53
CA VAL A 285 9.45 -44.53 -34.41
C VAL A 285 8.93 -43.21 -33.87
N THR A 286 7.70 -42.88 -34.22
CA THR A 286 7.04 -41.61 -33.84
C THR A 286 6.24 -41.72 -32.52
N ASP A 287 5.96 -42.94 -32.05
CA ASP A 287 5.15 -43.14 -30.85
C ASP A 287 5.68 -44.31 -30.03
N MET A 288 6.04 -44.05 -28.76
CA MET A 288 6.50 -45.08 -27.84
C MET A 288 5.50 -45.20 -26.66
N PRO A 289 4.76 -46.28 -26.58
CA PRO A 289 3.96 -46.57 -25.38
C PRO A 289 4.83 -46.88 -24.16
N ALA A 290 4.39 -46.49 -22.96
CA ALA A 290 5.13 -46.75 -21.74
C ALA A 290 5.44 -48.26 -21.59
N GLY A 291 6.74 -48.61 -21.42
CA GLY A 291 7.20 -49.99 -21.30
C GLY A 291 7.60 -50.63 -22.62
N ALA A 292 7.65 -49.90 -23.73
CA ALA A 292 8.12 -50.46 -25.00
C ALA A 292 9.62 -50.83 -24.95
N VAL A 293 9.95 -52.00 -25.50
CA VAL A 293 11.32 -52.45 -25.65
C VAL A 293 11.81 -52.10 -27.05
N VAL A 294 12.74 -51.16 -27.12
CA VAL A 294 13.36 -50.72 -28.39
C VAL A 294 14.55 -51.62 -28.73
N ARG A 295 14.53 -52.24 -29.91
CA ARG A 295 15.71 -52.92 -30.45
C ARG A 295 16.54 -51.96 -31.26
N LEU A 296 17.77 -51.77 -30.86
CA LEU A 296 18.74 -50.93 -31.54
C LEU A 296 19.46 -51.74 -32.61
N LEU A 297 19.73 -51.11 -33.73
CA LEU A 297 20.59 -51.66 -34.78
C LEU A 297 22.09 -51.49 -34.41
N PRO A 298 23.00 -52.34 -34.98
CA PRO A 298 24.43 -52.18 -34.73
C PRO A 298 24.90 -50.78 -35.13
N GLY A 299 25.47 -50.02 -34.18
CA GLY A 299 25.92 -48.63 -34.37
C GLY A 299 24.97 -47.57 -33.88
N GLU A 300 23.77 -47.93 -33.48
CA GLU A 300 22.82 -46.98 -32.84
C GLU A 300 23.09 -46.91 -31.35
N LYS A 301 23.04 -45.70 -30.83
CA LYS A 301 23.12 -45.40 -29.40
C LYS A 301 21.82 -44.77 -28.94
N LEU A 302 21.34 -45.23 -27.81
CA LEU A 302 20.16 -44.64 -27.14
C LEU A 302 20.64 -43.55 -26.21
N GLU A 303 20.36 -42.30 -26.56
CA GLU A 303 20.62 -41.18 -25.69
C GLU A 303 19.32 -40.72 -25.05
N SER A 304 19.23 -40.86 -23.74
CA SER A 304 18.14 -40.28 -22.94
C SER A 304 18.43 -38.78 -22.78
N VAL A 305 17.65 -37.96 -23.45
CA VAL A 305 17.65 -36.50 -23.19
C VAL A 305 16.87 -36.27 -21.92
N SER A 306 17.54 -36.36 -20.79
CA SER A 306 16.97 -35.98 -19.48
C SER A 306 17.42 -34.56 -19.14
N PRO A 307 16.64 -33.51 -19.50
CA PRO A 307 16.96 -32.18 -19.00
C PRO A 307 16.85 -32.20 -17.46
N SER A 308 17.85 -31.59 -16.80
CA SER A 308 17.85 -31.46 -15.34
C SER A 308 16.65 -30.58 -14.89
N ARG A 309 15.56 -31.22 -14.51
CA ARG A 309 14.33 -30.56 -14.03
C ARG A 309 13.90 -31.18 -12.70
N PRO A 310 13.28 -30.41 -11.76
CA PRO A 310 13.01 -28.97 -11.84
C PRO A 310 14.27 -28.10 -11.78
N ASN A 311 14.21 -26.90 -12.39
CA ASN A 311 15.34 -25.95 -12.41
C ASN A 311 15.60 -25.42 -10.98
N PRO A 312 16.76 -25.71 -10.34
CA PRO A 312 17.05 -25.24 -8.98
C PRO A 312 17.14 -23.71 -8.85
N LEU A 313 17.31 -22.99 -9.96
CA LEU A 313 17.34 -21.52 -9.99
C LEU A 313 15.96 -20.88 -10.20
N LEU A 314 14.90 -21.67 -10.38
CA LEU A 314 13.55 -21.14 -10.59
C LEU A 314 13.06 -20.36 -9.37
N GLU A 315 13.18 -20.94 -8.17
CA GLU A 315 12.71 -20.33 -6.93
C GLU A 315 13.41 -19.00 -6.61
N PRO A 316 14.76 -18.87 -6.63
CA PRO A 316 15.43 -17.59 -6.43
C PRO A 316 15.04 -16.55 -7.47
N PHE A 317 14.86 -16.94 -8.73
CA PHE A 317 14.48 -16.03 -9.80
C PHE A 317 13.03 -15.55 -9.64
N TYR A 318 12.09 -16.46 -9.38
CA TYR A 318 10.70 -16.13 -9.06
C TYR A 318 10.62 -15.17 -7.85
N SER A 319 11.35 -15.48 -6.79
CA SER A 319 11.46 -14.66 -5.59
C SER A 319 11.94 -13.23 -5.88
N CYS A 320 12.93 -13.07 -6.77
CA CYS A 320 13.41 -11.77 -7.21
C CYS A 320 12.34 -11.00 -8.01
N MET A 321 11.60 -11.67 -8.90
CA MET A 321 10.54 -11.05 -9.68
C MET A 321 9.37 -10.59 -8.80
N VAL A 322 8.94 -11.42 -7.84
CA VAL A 322 7.89 -11.05 -6.85
C VAL A 322 8.36 -9.90 -5.97
N GLY A 323 9.64 -9.88 -5.57
CA GLY A 323 10.23 -8.75 -4.85
C GLY A 323 10.17 -7.44 -5.63
N ALA A 324 10.36 -7.48 -6.94
CA ALA A 324 10.22 -6.30 -7.79
C ALA A 324 8.75 -5.85 -7.97
N VAL A 325 7.80 -6.79 -8.00
CA VAL A 325 6.35 -6.49 -7.94
C VAL A 325 6.01 -5.81 -6.62
N ALA A 326 6.45 -6.37 -5.50
CA ALA A 326 6.24 -5.83 -4.16
C ALA A 326 6.76 -4.39 -4.03
N ALA A 327 7.98 -4.13 -4.52
CA ALA A 327 8.57 -2.78 -4.53
C ALA A 327 7.77 -1.79 -5.37
N GLY A 328 7.20 -2.22 -6.50
CA GLY A 328 6.40 -1.37 -7.40
C GLY A 328 4.99 -1.07 -6.88
N THR A 329 4.47 -1.88 -5.98
CA THR A 329 3.07 -1.80 -5.50
C THR A 329 2.94 -1.43 -4.03
N HIS A 330 4.02 -1.04 -3.35
CA HIS A 330 4.06 -0.77 -1.90
C HIS A 330 3.67 -1.97 -1.02
N SER A 331 3.71 -3.19 -1.55
CA SER A 331 3.36 -4.41 -0.84
C SER A 331 4.60 -5.05 -0.21
N ALA A 332 4.42 -5.84 0.86
CA ALA A 332 5.44 -6.75 1.34
C ALA A 332 5.49 -8.00 0.46
N LYS A 333 6.67 -8.57 0.26
CA LYS A 333 6.80 -9.83 -0.48
C LYS A 333 6.05 -10.96 0.22
N THR A 334 6.14 -11.03 1.54
CA THR A 334 5.45 -12.01 2.38
C THR A 334 3.92 -11.88 2.31
N SER A 335 3.40 -10.66 2.15
CA SER A 335 1.96 -10.41 1.94
C SER A 335 1.47 -10.99 0.61
N ILE A 336 2.31 -10.97 -0.44
CA ILE A 336 1.96 -11.50 -1.77
C ILE A 336 2.04 -13.03 -1.78
N THR A 337 3.16 -13.60 -1.30
CA THR A 337 3.45 -15.04 -1.39
C THR A 337 2.85 -15.82 -0.24
N ARG A 338 2.58 -15.18 0.90
CA ARG A 338 2.21 -15.81 2.19
C ARG A 338 3.20 -16.90 2.63
N ASP A 339 4.44 -16.80 2.15
CA ASP A 339 5.53 -17.70 2.51
C ASP A 339 6.36 -17.08 3.65
N PHE A 340 6.30 -17.70 4.82
CA PHE A 340 7.02 -17.31 6.02
C PHE A 340 8.16 -18.30 6.36
N GLY A 341 8.37 -19.33 5.54
CA GLY A 341 9.30 -20.43 5.83
C GLY A 341 10.75 -19.99 6.09
N ASN A 342 11.19 -18.93 5.41
CA ASN A 342 12.55 -18.40 5.54
C ASN A 342 12.59 -17.03 6.27
N THR A 343 11.52 -16.67 7.01
CA THR A 343 11.40 -15.35 7.63
C THR A 343 11.65 -15.46 9.14
N THR A 344 12.69 -14.78 9.63
CA THR A 344 12.92 -14.66 11.07
C THR A 344 11.96 -13.60 11.66
N PHE A 345 11.67 -13.69 12.97
CA PHE A 345 10.82 -12.71 13.66
C PHE A 345 11.31 -11.27 13.47
N MET A 346 12.63 -11.04 13.49
CA MET A 346 13.23 -9.71 13.27
C MET A 346 12.97 -9.22 11.84
N ASN A 347 13.14 -10.08 10.84
CA ASN A 347 12.89 -9.72 9.44
C ASN A 347 11.41 -9.40 9.21
N ALA A 348 10.48 -10.18 9.76
CA ALA A 348 9.05 -9.91 9.69
C ALA A 348 8.69 -8.54 10.31
N ARG A 349 9.29 -8.22 11.45
CA ARG A 349 9.09 -6.92 12.12
C ARG A 349 9.62 -5.75 11.30
N PHE A 350 10.81 -5.87 10.73
CA PHE A 350 11.38 -4.84 9.83
C PHE A 350 10.55 -4.68 8.56
N GLU A 351 10.10 -5.77 7.95
CA GLU A 351 9.25 -5.73 6.76
C GLU A 351 7.94 -5.02 7.05
N GLN A 352 7.25 -5.36 8.14
CA GLN A 352 6.01 -4.69 8.56
C GLN A 352 6.23 -3.20 8.84
N GLN A 353 7.32 -2.83 9.51
CA GLN A 353 7.64 -1.42 9.77
C GLN A 353 7.94 -0.64 8.49
N ALA A 354 8.68 -1.24 7.56
CA ALA A 354 8.98 -0.63 6.26
C ALA A 354 7.71 -0.47 5.42
N GLN A 355 6.86 -1.50 5.38
CA GLN A 355 5.58 -1.47 4.69
C GLN A 355 4.64 -0.41 5.29
N GLY A 356 4.53 -0.33 6.62
CA GLY A 356 3.72 0.69 7.28
C GLY A 356 4.12 2.11 6.89
N ARG A 357 5.43 2.40 6.80
CA ARG A 357 5.94 3.70 6.32
C ARG A 357 5.62 3.94 4.85
N SER A 358 5.75 2.93 4.00
CA SER A 358 5.43 3.01 2.58
C SER A 358 3.94 3.25 2.33
N LEU A 359 3.06 2.68 3.15
CA LEU A 359 1.62 2.80 3.04
C LEU A 359 1.04 4.07 3.70
N ALA A 360 1.78 4.76 4.57
CA ALA A 360 1.27 5.91 5.30
C ALA A 360 0.69 7.02 4.40
N PRO A 361 1.32 7.42 3.28
CA PRO A 361 0.73 8.40 2.37
C PRO A 361 -0.59 7.90 1.75
N LEU A 362 -0.63 6.62 1.37
CA LEU A 362 -1.79 5.99 0.75
C LEU A 362 -2.96 5.87 1.74
N LYS A 363 -2.69 5.48 2.99
CA LYS A 363 -3.67 5.51 4.09
C LYS A 363 -4.25 6.91 4.31
N SER A 364 -3.42 7.94 4.26
CA SER A 364 -3.87 9.33 4.38
C SER A 364 -4.78 9.75 3.23
N VAL A 365 -4.47 9.36 1.99
CA VAL A 365 -5.33 9.63 0.83
C VAL A 365 -6.64 8.86 0.94
N ALA A 366 -6.58 7.55 1.23
CA ALA A 366 -7.77 6.70 1.40
C ALA A 366 -8.66 7.24 2.52
N GLY A 367 -8.13 7.54 3.69
CA GLY A 367 -8.89 8.09 4.80
C GLY A 367 -9.61 9.39 4.46
N ARG A 368 -8.92 10.32 3.81
CA ARG A 368 -9.53 11.59 3.39
C ARG A 368 -10.59 11.40 2.31
N MET A 369 -10.34 10.55 1.30
CA MET A 369 -11.24 10.41 0.15
C MET A 369 -12.40 9.45 0.45
N LEU A 370 -12.12 8.31 1.11
CA LEU A 370 -13.11 7.25 1.31
C LEU A 370 -13.89 7.35 2.64
N ALA A 371 -13.48 8.25 3.54
CA ALA A 371 -14.23 8.52 4.77
C ALA A 371 -14.49 10.02 4.93
N GLY A 372 -13.45 10.86 4.94
CA GLY A 372 -13.57 12.28 5.22
C GLY A 372 -14.50 13.03 4.26
N ARG A 373 -14.38 12.81 2.95
CA ARG A 373 -15.25 13.47 1.95
C ARG A 373 -16.71 13.05 2.08
N ILE A 374 -16.95 11.80 2.45
CA ILE A 374 -18.31 11.30 2.66
C ILE A 374 -18.91 11.92 3.92
N TYR A 375 -18.12 11.96 5.01
CA TYR A 375 -18.54 12.63 6.24
C TYR A 375 -18.86 14.12 6.01
N GLU A 376 -18.00 14.83 5.26
CA GLU A 376 -18.25 16.23 4.89
C GLU A 376 -19.56 16.42 4.10
N ALA A 377 -19.89 15.48 3.20
CA ALA A 377 -21.14 15.49 2.44
C ALA A 377 -22.37 15.14 3.30
N ALA A 378 -22.20 14.20 4.22
CA ALA A 378 -23.27 13.75 5.13
C ALA A 378 -23.54 14.74 6.27
N PHE A 379 -22.57 15.57 6.64
CA PHE A 379 -22.55 16.33 7.88
C PHE A 379 -23.80 17.18 8.13
N ASP A 380 -24.29 17.87 7.13
CA ASP A 380 -25.47 18.73 7.27
C ASP A 380 -26.74 17.90 7.60
N TRP A 381 -26.82 16.67 7.04
CA TRP A 381 -27.90 15.73 7.32
C TRP A 381 -27.76 15.08 8.71
N LEU A 382 -26.51 14.80 9.13
CA LEU A 382 -26.24 14.29 10.48
C LEU A 382 -26.66 15.31 11.56
N LEU A 383 -26.41 16.60 11.36
CA LEU A 383 -26.87 17.65 12.27
C LEU A 383 -28.40 17.69 12.35
N ILE A 384 -29.08 17.59 11.21
CA ILE A 384 -30.56 17.56 11.17
C ILE A 384 -31.09 16.34 11.94
N GLN A 385 -30.50 15.17 11.75
CA GLN A 385 -30.89 13.96 12.48
C GLN A 385 -30.65 14.10 14.00
N CYS A 386 -29.61 14.83 14.41
CA CYS A 386 -29.36 15.15 15.82
C CYS A 386 -30.30 16.24 16.37
N GLY A 387 -31.21 16.81 15.58
CA GLY A 387 -32.10 17.89 15.98
C GLY A 387 -31.40 19.26 16.15
N ILE A 388 -30.25 19.43 15.53
CA ILE A 388 -29.43 20.64 15.64
C ILE A 388 -29.61 21.48 14.37
N PRO A 389 -30.08 22.73 14.49
CA PRO A 389 -30.20 23.60 13.33
C PRO A 389 -28.81 23.93 12.76
N LYS A 390 -28.68 23.91 11.43
CA LYS A 390 -27.44 24.28 10.75
C LYS A 390 -27.05 25.72 11.08
N PRO A 391 -25.87 25.96 11.65
CA PRO A 391 -25.42 27.32 11.91
C PRO A 391 -25.30 28.13 10.61
N THR A 392 -25.58 29.43 10.68
CA THR A 392 -25.39 30.33 9.54
C THR A 392 -23.97 30.88 9.44
N ASP A 393 -23.22 30.86 10.56
CA ASP A 393 -21.86 31.37 10.64
C ASP A 393 -20.87 30.34 10.02
N PRO A 394 -20.14 30.70 8.94
CA PRO A 394 -19.17 29.80 8.29
C PRO A 394 -18.08 29.31 9.22
N LEU A 395 -17.63 30.12 10.19
CA LEU A 395 -16.59 29.72 11.15
C LEU A 395 -17.10 28.66 12.13
N LYS A 396 -18.35 28.78 12.55
CA LYS A 396 -19.00 27.75 13.39
C LYS A 396 -19.19 26.47 12.61
N ILE A 397 -19.62 26.52 11.36
CA ILE A 397 -19.74 25.35 10.50
C ILE A 397 -18.38 24.66 10.35
N ALA A 398 -17.32 25.41 10.05
CA ALA A 398 -15.98 24.87 9.90
C ALA A 398 -15.45 24.23 11.20
N LYS A 399 -15.80 24.77 12.36
CA LYS A 399 -15.44 24.19 13.66
C LYS A 399 -16.20 22.88 13.91
N LEU A 400 -17.50 22.87 13.67
CA LEU A 400 -18.34 21.69 13.89
C LEU A 400 -18.03 20.55 12.90
N LYS A 401 -17.56 20.86 11.70
CA LYS A 401 -17.15 19.86 10.69
C LYS A 401 -15.79 19.22 10.96
N ARG A 402 -15.11 19.57 12.04
CA ARG A 402 -13.82 18.94 12.38
C ARG A 402 -14.01 17.48 12.73
N TYR A 403 -13.10 16.68 12.25
CA TYR A 403 -13.07 15.25 12.51
C TYR A 403 -11.63 14.74 12.53
N GLU A 404 -11.46 13.58 13.12
CA GLU A 404 -10.23 12.79 13.06
C GLU A 404 -10.52 11.52 12.26
N ILE A 405 -9.59 11.16 11.37
CA ILE A 405 -9.66 9.91 10.60
C ILE A 405 -9.05 8.81 11.44
N ARG A 406 -9.78 7.73 11.61
CA ARG A 406 -9.34 6.57 12.37
C ARG A 406 -9.16 5.38 11.43
N PRO A 407 -7.92 5.13 10.96
CA PRO A 407 -7.62 3.94 10.18
C PRO A 407 -7.65 2.69 11.07
N ASP A 408 -7.87 1.54 10.45
CA ASP A 408 -7.70 0.26 11.12
C ASP A 408 -6.25 0.08 11.60
N ALA A 409 -6.11 -0.49 12.79
CA ALA A 409 -4.81 -0.66 13.43
C ALA A 409 -4.16 -1.99 13.02
N PRO A 410 -2.87 -2.01 12.72
CA PRO A 410 -2.18 -3.26 12.47
C PRO A 410 -2.20 -4.16 13.71
N PRO A 411 -2.35 -5.48 13.56
CA PRO A 411 -2.32 -6.40 14.66
C PRO A 411 -0.95 -6.37 15.38
N TYR A 412 -0.97 -6.68 16.68
CA TYR A 412 0.26 -6.79 17.46
C TYR A 412 1.14 -7.94 16.96
N ILE A 413 2.44 -7.71 16.82
CA ILE A 413 3.40 -8.79 16.58
C ILE A 413 3.78 -9.44 17.92
N ASP A 414 4.07 -8.62 18.93
CA ASP A 414 4.37 -9.05 20.30
C ASP A 414 3.52 -8.19 21.26
N PRO A 415 2.33 -8.68 21.64
CA PRO A 415 1.40 -7.89 22.46
C PRO A 415 2.01 -7.40 23.77
N VAL A 416 2.86 -8.22 24.40
CA VAL A 416 3.46 -7.87 25.70
C VAL A 416 4.45 -6.73 25.55
N LYS A 417 5.39 -6.85 24.61
CA LYS A 417 6.42 -5.82 24.40
C LYS A 417 5.82 -4.52 23.85
N ASP A 418 4.84 -4.61 22.99
CA ASP A 418 4.19 -3.44 22.39
C ASP A 418 3.38 -2.66 23.44
N ILE A 419 2.66 -3.37 24.35
CA ILE A 419 1.93 -2.73 25.46
C ILE A 419 2.90 -2.10 26.46
N LEU A 420 4.01 -2.79 26.79
CA LEU A 420 5.04 -2.23 27.67
C LEU A 420 5.70 -0.98 27.07
N ALA A 421 5.98 -0.98 25.77
CA ALA A 421 6.52 0.17 25.06
C ALA A 421 5.57 1.37 25.14
N SER A 422 4.27 1.18 24.90
CA SER A 422 3.25 2.22 25.03
C SER A 422 3.12 2.73 26.48
N ALA A 423 3.12 1.83 27.46
CA ALA A 423 3.06 2.21 28.87
C ALA A 423 4.30 3.04 29.28
N ASN A 424 5.49 2.65 28.83
CA ASN A 424 6.72 3.40 29.08
C ASN A 424 6.71 4.77 28.36
N ALA A 425 6.21 4.85 27.13
CA ALA A 425 6.08 6.12 26.40
C ALA A 425 5.15 7.10 27.14
N ILE A 426 4.04 6.63 27.68
CA ILE A 426 3.12 7.44 28.50
C ILE A 426 3.80 7.86 29.80
N ALA A 427 4.47 6.93 30.50
CA ALA A 427 5.15 7.23 31.75
C ALA A 427 6.29 8.26 31.59
N GLN A 428 6.95 8.28 30.43
CA GLN A 428 8.00 9.24 30.06
C GLN A 428 7.46 10.55 29.46
N ASN A 429 6.15 10.76 29.41
CA ASN A 429 5.48 11.89 28.75
C ASN A 429 5.81 12.04 27.24
N LEU A 430 6.19 10.96 26.57
CA LEU A 430 6.41 10.92 25.12
C LEU A 430 5.13 10.66 24.33
N SER A 431 4.09 10.13 24.99
CA SER A 431 2.78 9.83 24.40
C SER A 431 1.68 10.07 25.42
N THR A 432 0.42 9.99 24.97
CA THR A 432 -0.78 10.07 25.82
C THR A 432 -1.67 8.85 25.58
N TYR A 433 -2.58 8.55 26.53
CA TYR A 433 -3.57 7.48 26.35
C TYR A 433 -4.41 7.68 25.08
N GLY A 434 -4.79 8.92 24.78
CA GLY A 434 -5.55 9.24 23.56
C GLY A 434 -4.76 8.91 22.28
N ILE A 435 -3.48 9.29 22.21
CA ILE A 435 -2.61 9.00 21.06
C ILE A 435 -2.42 7.49 20.89
N GLU A 436 -2.13 6.76 21.99
CA GLU A 436 -1.96 5.31 21.94
C GLU A 436 -3.24 4.58 21.54
N CYS A 437 -4.40 5.03 22.02
CA CYS A 437 -5.71 4.48 21.61
C CYS A 437 -6.00 4.77 20.14
N SER A 438 -5.78 6.01 19.67
CA SER A 438 -6.00 6.41 18.28
C SER A 438 -5.08 5.66 17.31
N SER A 439 -3.81 5.45 17.68
CA SER A 439 -2.88 4.66 16.87
C SER A 439 -3.32 3.20 16.68
N ARG A 440 -4.22 2.73 17.56
CA ARG A 440 -4.81 1.38 17.56
C ARG A 440 -6.27 1.35 17.10
N GLY A 441 -6.73 2.41 16.44
CA GLY A 441 -8.10 2.50 15.94
C GLY A 441 -9.18 2.57 17.03
N ARG A 442 -8.81 2.91 18.30
CA ARG A 442 -9.74 2.95 19.43
C ARG A 442 -9.93 4.38 19.94
N ASP A 443 -11.11 4.65 20.47
CA ASP A 443 -11.44 5.92 21.13
C ASP A 443 -11.17 5.82 22.63
N PHE A 444 -10.32 6.71 23.14
CA PHE A 444 -10.01 6.77 24.56
C PHE A 444 -11.24 7.11 25.40
N ASP A 445 -12.03 8.09 24.97
CA ASP A 445 -13.22 8.50 25.71
C ASP A 445 -14.32 7.43 25.71
N ALA A 446 -14.47 6.69 24.61
CA ALA A 446 -15.35 5.53 24.55
C ALA A 446 -14.87 4.44 25.51
N ILE A 447 -13.58 4.11 25.53
CA ILE A 447 -12.99 3.14 26.46
C ILE A 447 -13.23 3.55 27.91
N VAL A 448 -13.02 4.84 28.25
CA VAL A 448 -13.22 5.33 29.62
C VAL A 448 -14.69 5.21 30.04
N ARG A 449 -15.64 5.56 29.15
CA ARG A 449 -17.08 5.42 29.41
C ARG A 449 -17.47 3.96 29.62
N GLU A 450 -17.02 3.07 28.74
CA GLU A 450 -17.30 1.64 28.80
C GLU A 450 -16.75 1.03 30.08
N ARG A 451 -15.50 1.35 30.46
CA ARG A 451 -14.90 0.94 31.72
C ARG A 451 -15.63 1.47 32.95
N ALA A 452 -16.13 2.69 32.90
CA ALA A 452 -16.95 3.23 34.00
C ALA A 452 -18.24 2.40 34.22
N ILE A 453 -18.89 2.01 33.12
CA ILE A 453 -20.07 1.12 33.16
C ILE A 453 -19.69 -0.28 33.66
N GLU A 454 -18.62 -0.86 33.19
CA GLU A 454 -18.12 -2.18 33.65
C GLU A 454 -17.78 -2.16 35.14
N ASN A 455 -17.03 -1.16 35.58
CA ASN A 455 -16.67 -0.99 36.99
C ASN A 455 -17.90 -0.84 37.90
N ALA A 456 -18.93 -0.13 37.42
CA ALA A 456 -20.20 -0.01 38.16
C ALA A 456 -20.91 -1.38 38.25
N LYS A 457 -20.94 -2.17 37.17
CA LYS A 457 -21.47 -3.54 37.14
C LYS A 457 -20.72 -4.49 38.06
N LEU A 458 -19.38 -4.44 38.05
CA LEU A 458 -18.54 -5.26 38.92
C LEU A 458 -18.75 -4.95 40.38
N LYS A 459 -18.82 -3.65 40.74
CA LYS A 459 -19.16 -3.21 42.11
C LYS A 459 -20.55 -3.68 42.56
N ALA A 460 -21.54 -3.57 41.67
CA ALA A 460 -22.90 -4.03 41.96
C ALA A 460 -22.99 -5.56 42.17
N ALA A 461 -22.13 -6.33 41.46
CA ALA A 461 -22.03 -7.76 41.59
C ALA A 461 -21.10 -8.24 42.74
N GLY A 462 -20.50 -7.32 43.50
CA GLY A 462 -19.57 -7.65 44.57
C GLY A 462 -18.25 -8.25 44.12
N LEU A 463 -17.89 -8.09 42.82
CA LEU A 463 -16.64 -8.58 42.25
C LEU A 463 -15.49 -7.56 42.44
N PRO A 464 -14.24 -8.01 42.61
CA PRO A 464 -13.10 -7.12 42.71
C PRO A 464 -12.88 -6.34 41.42
N LEU A 465 -12.53 -5.05 41.55
CA LEU A 465 -12.15 -4.23 40.41
C LEU A 465 -10.78 -4.68 39.86
N PRO A 466 -10.57 -4.63 38.53
CA PRO A 466 -9.26 -4.92 37.95
C PRO A 466 -8.19 -4.00 38.53
N VAL A 467 -7.16 -4.56 39.13
CA VAL A 467 -6.00 -3.81 39.65
C VAL A 467 -4.97 -3.69 38.54
N PHE A 468 -4.66 -2.46 38.16
CA PHE A 468 -3.62 -2.17 37.17
C PHE A 468 -2.27 -2.07 37.87
N SER A 469 -1.58 -3.20 38.07
CA SER A 469 -0.19 -3.21 38.48
C SER A 469 0.70 -3.28 37.22
N VAL A 470 1.02 -2.14 36.64
CA VAL A 470 2.21 -2.04 35.80
C VAL A 470 3.37 -1.83 36.76
N SER A 471 3.94 -2.93 37.29
CA SER A 471 5.24 -2.89 37.93
C SER A 471 6.30 -2.89 36.83
N PRO A 472 7.03 -1.79 36.59
CA PRO A 472 8.05 -1.74 35.55
C PRO A 472 9.31 -2.55 35.89
N ASN A 473 9.35 -3.28 37.00
CA ASN A 473 10.60 -3.94 37.42
C ASN A 473 10.35 -5.14 38.32
N LYS A 474 10.15 -6.31 37.72
CA LYS A 474 10.55 -7.62 38.26
C LYS A 474 10.12 -8.72 37.29
N THR A 475 10.91 -8.99 36.26
CA THR A 475 11.03 -10.31 35.62
C THR A 475 11.85 -10.16 34.34
N ALA A 476 13.13 -9.82 34.50
CA ALA A 476 14.11 -10.06 33.45
C ALA A 476 15.36 -10.76 34.07
N SER A 477 15.14 -11.57 35.09
CA SER A 477 16.17 -12.41 35.63
C SER A 477 15.53 -13.64 36.27
N GLU A 478 15.03 -14.55 35.46
CA GLU A 478 14.79 -15.96 35.82
C GLU A 478 13.92 -16.59 34.72
N GLU A 479 14.55 -16.90 33.63
CA GLU A 479 14.22 -18.02 32.73
C GLU A 479 15.44 -18.25 31.82
N THR A 480 16.55 -18.63 32.44
CA THR A 480 17.53 -19.51 31.81
C THR A 480 17.26 -20.90 32.38
N GLY A 481 16.30 -21.58 31.78
CA GLY A 481 16.03 -22.98 31.95
C GLY A 481 16.60 -23.72 30.75
N ASP A 482 17.67 -24.44 31.04
CA ASP A 482 18.17 -25.65 30.39
C ASP A 482 17.57 -26.04 29.02
N ASP A 483 18.40 -25.96 28.01
CA ASP A 483 18.44 -26.97 26.95
C ASP A 483 19.89 -27.41 26.74
N ASN A 484 20.21 -28.57 27.34
CA ASN A 484 21.46 -29.28 27.15
C ASN A 484 21.50 -29.89 25.75
N GLY A 485 22.34 -29.36 24.91
CA GLY A 485 22.79 -30.00 23.67
C GLY A 485 24.30 -29.93 23.63
N GLU A 486 24.91 -31.04 24.02
CA GLU A 486 26.36 -31.26 23.94
C GLU A 486 26.90 -31.07 22.52
N GLU A 487 27.86 -30.16 22.34
CA GLU A 487 28.95 -30.37 21.38
C GLU A 487 30.26 -29.81 21.97
N LYS A 488 31.23 -30.70 22.02
CA LYS A 488 32.58 -30.54 22.51
C LYS A 488 33.52 -29.88 21.52
N GLU A 489 34.54 -29.24 22.12
CA GLU A 489 35.89 -28.99 21.61
C GLU A 489 36.13 -27.76 20.71
N ALA A 490 36.85 -26.77 21.18
CA ALA A 490 38.32 -26.70 21.20
C ALA A 490 38.80 -25.43 21.91
N ASP A 491 39.78 -25.61 22.78
CA ASP A 491 40.60 -24.58 23.45
C ASP A 491 41.30 -23.68 22.45
N GLU A 492 41.28 -22.36 22.72
CA GLU A 492 42.42 -21.47 22.46
C GLU A 492 42.36 -20.24 23.39
N ASP A 493 43.37 -20.17 24.25
CA ASP A 493 43.74 -19.06 25.12
C ASP A 493 43.93 -17.74 24.34
N VAL A 494 43.14 -16.69 24.65
CA VAL A 494 43.55 -15.31 24.37
C VAL A 494 43.24 -14.42 25.58
N LYS A 495 44.30 -13.81 26.07
CA LYS A 495 44.37 -12.88 27.19
C LYS A 495 43.41 -11.71 27.05
N LYS A 496 42.68 -11.41 28.14
CA LYS A 496 41.94 -10.17 28.34
C LYS A 496 42.91 -9.01 28.62
N ASP A 497 42.87 -8.00 27.78
CA ASP A 497 43.30 -6.65 28.10
C ASP A 497 42.05 -5.83 28.48
N GLU A 498 42.08 -5.32 29.72
CA GLU A 498 41.05 -4.43 30.24
C GLU A 498 41.25 -3.00 29.72
N GLU A 499 40.30 -2.48 28.98
CA GLU A 499 40.14 -1.03 28.71
C GLU A 499 39.15 -0.41 29.72
N PRO A 500 39.42 0.81 30.20
CA PRO A 500 38.58 1.41 31.25
C PRO A 500 37.31 2.06 30.68
N GLU A 501 36.19 1.77 31.33
CA GLU A 501 34.88 2.40 31.07
C GLU A 501 34.95 3.93 31.22
N ARG A 502 34.58 4.63 30.17
CA ARG A 502 34.30 6.08 30.18
C ARG A 502 32.94 6.36 30.80
N VAL A 503 32.92 6.84 32.00
CA VAL A 503 31.72 7.36 32.65
C VAL A 503 31.38 8.73 32.07
N MET A 504 30.23 8.82 31.39
CA MET A 504 29.68 10.10 30.95
C MET A 504 28.95 10.78 32.11
N ASN A 505 29.48 11.89 32.59
CA ASN A 505 28.80 12.75 33.57
C ASN A 505 27.77 13.62 32.86
N LEU A 506 26.51 13.37 33.08
CA LEU A 506 25.41 14.24 32.66
C LEU A 506 25.10 15.23 33.78
N ASN A 507 25.47 16.50 33.60
CA ASN A 507 25.02 17.58 34.48
C ASN A 507 23.66 18.07 34.03
N ILE A 508 22.61 17.77 34.79
CA ILE A 508 21.27 18.33 34.58
C ILE A 508 21.12 19.53 35.51
N ASN A 509 21.15 20.75 34.96
CA ASN A 509 20.76 21.96 35.69
C ASN A 509 19.22 22.09 35.63
N VAL A 510 18.57 21.92 36.76
CA VAL A 510 17.16 22.27 36.95
C VAL A 510 17.10 23.61 37.66
N GLU A 511 16.81 24.67 36.91
CA GLU A 511 16.44 25.97 37.51
C GLU A 511 14.97 25.93 37.91
N SER A 512 14.68 25.79 39.19
CA SER A 512 13.38 26.13 39.77
C SER A 512 13.54 27.39 40.63
N GLN A 513 12.79 28.41 40.26
CA GLN A 513 12.65 29.61 41.11
C GLN A 513 11.90 29.28 42.39
N ALA A 514 12.62 28.94 43.45
CA ALA A 514 12.33 29.27 44.85
C ALA A 514 13.39 28.62 45.76
N SER A 515 14.13 29.47 46.48
CA SER A 515 15.09 29.16 47.55
C SER A 515 16.40 28.46 47.14
N LYS A 516 17.46 29.24 47.17
CA LYS A 516 18.84 28.76 47.07
C LYS A 516 19.13 27.81 48.23
N ARG A 517 19.12 26.54 47.99
CA ARG A 517 19.80 25.53 48.80
C ARG A 517 20.88 24.90 47.96
N SER A 518 22.15 25.08 48.35
CA SER A 518 23.27 24.42 47.72
C SER A 518 23.42 23.01 48.29
N LEU A 519 23.38 22.01 47.42
CA LEU A 519 23.70 20.62 47.76
C LEU A 519 25.17 20.35 47.44
N SER A 520 25.94 19.94 48.43
CA SER A 520 27.30 19.46 48.23
C SER A 520 27.35 17.93 48.28
N VAL A 521 28.05 17.35 47.32
CA VAL A 521 28.20 15.90 47.17
C VAL A 521 29.56 15.51 47.74
N VAL A 522 29.57 14.68 48.78
CA VAL A 522 30.80 14.12 49.37
C VAL A 522 31.07 12.75 48.74
N ARG A 523 32.26 12.62 48.16
CA ARG A 523 32.73 11.37 47.54
C ARG A 523 33.90 10.79 48.32
N ASP A 524 34.01 9.46 48.36
CA ASP A 524 35.17 8.77 48.92
C ASP A 524 36.37 8.74 47.95
N SER A 525 37.49 8.20 48.39
CA SER A 525 38.71 8.08 47.59
C SER A 525 38.61 7.16 46.38
N LYS A 526 37.47 6.49 46.18
CA LYS A 526 37.12 5.64 45.02
C LYS A 526 36.03 6.26 44.13
N GLY A 527 35.62 7.52 44.40
CA GLY A 527 34.65 8.25 43.58
C GLY A 527 33.18 7.91 43.87
N VAL A 528 32.85 7.10 44.85
CA VAL A 528 31.49 6.70 45.22
C VAL A 528 30.87 7.77 46.14
N ILE A 529 29.63 8.14 45.87
CA ILE A 529 28.86 9.15 46.63
C ILE A 529 28.49 8.55 48.00
N GLN A 530 28.96 9.12 49.09
CA GLN A 530 28.65 8.67 50.45
C GLN A 530 27.55 9.47 51.15
N ALA A 531 27.37 10.74 50.82
CA ALA A 531 26.32 11.57 51.41
C ALA A 531 25.97 12.79 50.55
N LEU A 532 24.75 13.28 50.73
CA LEU A 532 24.23 14.55 50.19
C LEU A 532 23.96 15.46 51.41
N GLU A 533 24.74 16.53 51.59
CA GLU A 533 24.48 17.52 52.61
C GLU A 533 23.85 18.78 52.03
N SER A 534 22.71 19.20 52.57
CA SER A 534 22.03 20.44 52.22
C SER A 534 22.44 21.55 53.17
N LYS A 535 23.03 22.61 52.65
CA LYS A 535 23.23 23.87 53.37
C LYS A 535 22.22 24.91 52.96
#